data_07e1ac36ccefb1ec5bfabd624664cfe5
#
_entry.id   07e1ac36ccefb1ec5bfabd624664cfe5
#
_cell.length_a   1.000
_cell.length_b   1.000
_cell.length_c   1.000
_cell.angle_alpha   90.00
_cell.angle_beta   90.00
_cell.angle_gamma   90.00
#
_symmetry.space_group_name_H-M   'P 1'
#
loop_
_entity.id
_entity.type
_entity.pdbx_description
1 polymer ?
#
loop_
_entity_poly.entity_id
_entity_poly.type
_entity_poly.pdbx_seq_one_letter_code
_entity_poly.pdbx_strand_id
1 'polypeptide(L)'
;MIRPGQVVGVVVLMLALGIGGWLTSRPERGTTGEVSTKFRLLGPNDKIVVDGFDDPKIEGVACHISRAKTGGIKGGVGVAEDTSDASIACRQIGPIQFVGELKDGEVVFDERRSLLFKHLQVVRFFDRQRNVLVYVSYSDRVIEGSPKNSISTVPVMPWPKP
;
A
#
# COMPACT_ATOMS: atom_id res chain seq x y z
N MET A 1 47.06 -25.39 -15.08
CA MET A 1 46.52 -24.66 -16.28
C MET A 1 45.01 -24.77 -16.23
N ILE A 2 44.31 -23.70 -15.86
CA ILE A 2 42.84 -23.66 -15.78
C ILE A 2 42.30 -23.39 -17.18
N ARG A 3 41.43 -24.27 -17.70
CA ARG A 3 40.86 -24.11 -19.05
C ARG A 3 39.91 -22.91 -19.07
N PRO A 4 39.95 -22.04 -20.11
CA PRO A 4 39.16 -20.79 -20.15
C PRO A 4 37.63 -21.00 -20.08
N GLY A 5 37.12 -22.18 -20.41
CA GLY A 5 35.70 -22.50 -20.30
C GLY A 5 35.18 -22.69 -18.89
N GLN A 6 36.03 -22.99 -17.90
CA GLN A 6 35.63 -23.16 -16.49
C GLN A 6 35.45 -21.82 -15.77
N VAL A 7 36.22 -20.81 -16.18
CA VAL A 7 36.13 -19.46 -15.56
C VAL A 7 34.82 -18.77 -15.95
N VAL A 8 34.37 -18.95 -17.20
CA VAL A 8 33.10 -18.36 -17.66
C VAL A 8 31.90 -18.96 -16.95
N GLY A 9 31.91 -20.29 -16.71
CA GLY A 9 30.82 -20.96 -15.99
C GLY A 9 30.67 -20.51 -14.54
N VAL A 10 31.77 -20.25 -13.84
CA VAL A 10 31.77 -19.79 -12.44
C VAL A 10 31.31 -18.34 -12.34
N VAL A 11 31.70 -17.47 -13.27
CA VAL A 11 31.28 -16.06 -13.28
C VAL A 11 29.78 -15.93 -13.60
N VAL A 12 29.23 -16.74 -14.50
CA VAL A 12 27.79 -16.74 -14.80
C VAL A 12 26.98 -17.28 -13.61
N LEU A 13 27.49 -18.29 -12.90
CA LEU A 13 26.82 -18.82 -11.70
C LEU A 13 26.84 -17.82 -10.54
N MET A 14 27.92 -17.06 -10.35
CA MET A 14 28.02 -16.01 -9.31
C MET A 14 27.10 -14.81 -9.64
N LEU A 15 26.92 -14.44 -10.89
CA LEU A 15 25.99 -13.39 -11.30
C LEU A 15 24.54 -13.82 -11.11
N ALA A 16 24.20 -15.10 -11.34
CA ALA A 16 22.85 -15.62 -11.12
C ALA A 16 22.46 -15.66 -9.63
N LEU A 17 23.43 -15.92 -8.73
CA LEU A 17 23.20 -15.91 -7.27
C LEU A 17 23.13 -14.50 -6.69
N GLY A 18 23.77 -13.51 -7.31
CA GLY A 18 23.72 -12.10 -6.87
C GLY A 18 22.41 -11.38 -7.22
N ILE A 19 21.68 -11.83 -8.24
CA ILE A 19 20.41 -11.22 -8.66
C ILE A 19 19.22 -11.76 -7.82
N GLY A 20 19.35 -12.95 -7.23
CA GLY A 20 18.30 -13.57 -6.41
C GLY A 20 18.03 -12.91 -5.07
N GLY A 21 18.96 -12.10 -4.55
CA GLY A 21 18.85 -11.48 -3.22
C GLY A 21 18.10 -10.13 -3.18
N TRP A 22 17.79 -9.53 -4.30
CA TRP A 22 17.15 -8.19 -4.38
C TRP A 22 15.64 -8.23 -4.60
N LEU A 23 15.02 -9.41 -4.66
CA LEU A 23 13.59 -9.57 -4.98
C LEU A 23 12.68 -9.76 -3.76
N THR A 24 13.17 -9.63 -2.51
CA THR A 24 12.43 -10.08 -1.33
C THR A 24 11.84 -8.99 -0.44
N SER A 25 11.68 -7.76 -0.90
CA SER A 25 11.04 -6.72 -0.06
C SER A 25 10.02 -5.88 -0.84
N ARG A 26 9.09 -6.53 -1.54
CA ARG A 26 7.86 -5.82 -1.90
C ARG A 26 6.91 -5.96 -0.73
N PRO A 27 6.42 -4.83 -0.16
CA PRO A 27 5.39 -4.89 0.86
C PRO A 27 4.22 -5.71 0.33
N GLU A 28 3.78 -6.71 1.08
CA GLU A 28 2.65 -7.53 0.71
C GLU A 28 1.42 -6.63 0.61
N ARG A 29 0.88 -6.53 -0.60
CA ARG A 29 -0.38 -5.86 -0.87
C ARG A 29 -1.38 -6.93 -1.26
N GLY A 30 -2.50 -6.96 -0.58
CA GLY A 30 -3.53 -7.92 -0.88
C GLY A 30 -4.92 -7.43 -0.51
N THR A 31 -5.91 -7.86 -1.27
CA THR A 31 -7.31 -7.67 -0.87
C THR A 31 -7.59 -8.59 0.30
N THR A 32 -7.86 -7.99 1.46
CA THR A 32 -8.24 -8.69 2.70
C THR A 32 -9.66 -9.22 2.61
N GLY A 33 -10.56 -8.48 1.92
CA GLY A 33 -11.94 -8.88 1.73
C GLY A 33 -12.76 -7.88 0.94
N GLU A 34 -13.96 -8.31 0.57
CA GLU A 34 -14.93 -7.46 -0.12
C GLU A 34 -16.37 -7.77 0.30
N VAL A 35 -17.24 -6.76 0.26
CA VAL A 35 -18.67 -6.87 0.54
C VAL A 35 -19.45 -6.26 -0.60
N SER A 36 -20.34 -7.04 -1.25
CA SER A 36 -21.27 -6.52 -2.26
C SER A 36 -22.33 -5.65 -1.61
N THR A 37 -22.56 -4.46 -2.16
CA THR A 37 -23.50 -3.49 -1.61
C THR A 37 -24.75 -3.30 -2.46
N LYS A 38 -24.62 -3.40 -3.79
CA LYS A 38 -25.75 -3.23 -4.72
C LYS A 38 -25.64 -4.20 -5.88
N PHE A 39 -26.73 -4.90 -6.13
CA PHE A 39 -26.85 -5.77 -7.31
C PHE A 39 -26.92 -4.94 -8.60
N ARG A 40 -26.20 -5.36 -9.63
CA ARG A 40 -26.24 -4.84 -11.00
C ARG A 40 -26.67 -5.92 -11.97
N LEU A 41 -27.65 -5.63 -12.81
CA LEU A 41 -28.14 -6.60 -13.81
C LEU A 41 -27.09 -6.89 -14.90
N LEU A 42 -26.24 -5.91 -15.22
CA LEU A 42 -25.16 -6.03 -16.20
C LEU A 42 -23.84 -5.60 -15.58
N GLY A 43 -22.88 -6.53 -15.54
CA GLY A 43 -21.55 -6.33 -14.98
C GLY A 43 -21.44 -6.67 -13.49
N PRO A 44 -20.27 -6.43 -12.87
CA PRO A 44 -20.04 -6.68 -11.45
C PRO A 44 -20.93 -5.83 -10.55
N ASN A 45 -21.24 -6.32 -9.35
CA ASN A 45 -21.96 -5.56 -8.33
C ASN A 45 -21.13 -4.39 -7.77
N ASP A 46 -21.83 -3.38 -7.23
CA ASP A 46 -21.17 -2.39 -6.38
C ASP A 46 -20.69 -3.08 -5.11
N LYS A 47 -19.49 -2.74 -4.64
CA LYS A 47 -18.88 -3.39 -3.49
C LYS A 47 -18.01 -2.45 -2.68
N ILE A 48 -17.78 -2.78 -1.43
CA ILE A 48 -16.70 -2.22 -0.61
C ILE A 48 -15.56 -3.23 -0.63
N VAL A 49 -14.36 -2.74 -0.90
CA VAL A 49 -13.12 -3.55 -0.89
C VAL A 49 -12.26 -3.07 0.26
N VAL A 50 -11.67 -4.01 0.97
CA VAL A 50 -10.68 -3.76 2.02
C VAL A 50 -9.35 -4.34 1.55
N ASP A 51 -8.35 -3.49 1.39
CA ASP A 51 -6.99 -3.90 1.07
C ASP A 51 -6.09 -3.72 2.28
N GLY A 52 -5.22 -4.70 2.51
CA GLY A 52 -4.15 -4.63 3.50
C GLY A 52 -2.85 -4.20 2.85
N PHE A 53 -2.05 -3.43 3.58
CA PHE A 53 -0.70 -3.08 3.19
C PHE A 53 0.18 -2.83 4.42
N ASP A 54 1.49 -3.05 4.24
CA ASP A 54 2.50 -2.78 5.24
C ASP A 54 3.29 -1.52 4.86
N ASP A 55 3.79 -0.81 5.87
CA ASP A 55 4.70 0.30 5.64
C ASP A 55 6.08 -0.24 5.21
N PRO A 56 6.62 0.19 4.06
CA PRO A 56 7.89 -0.35 3.56
C PRO A 56 9.11 -0.03 4.44
N LYS A 57 8.97 0.91 5.37
CA LYS A 57 10.04 1.35 6.27
C LYS A 57 9.74 1.18 7.76
N ILE A 58 8.59 0.60 8.10
CA ILE A 58 8.21 0.37 9.49
C ILE A 58 7.66 -1.03 9.65
N GLU A 59 8.45 -1.89 10.24
CA GLU A 59 8.00 -3.22 10.64
C GLU A 59 7.12 -3.16 11.88
N GLY A 60 6.22 -4.12 12.03
CA GLY A 60 5.31 -4.22 13.18
C GLY A 60 4.09 -3.33 13.12
N VAL A 61 3.78 -2.74 11.95
CA VAL A 61 2.55 -1.99 11.68
C VAL A 61 1.85 -2.59 10.48
N ALA A 62 0.54 -2.86 10.61
CA ALA A 62 -0.33 -3.22 9.50
C ALA A 62 -1.40 -2.16 9.30
N CYS A 63 -1.66 -1.83 8.05
CA CYS A 63 -2.68 -0.88 7.64
C CYS A 63 -3.74 -1.55 6.76
N HIS A 64 -4.99 -1.14 6.95
CA HIS A 64 -6.11 -1.52 6.10
C HIS A 64 -6.79 -0.27 5.56
N ILE A 65 -7.10 -0.29 4.27
CA ILE A 65 -7.82 0.78 3.60
C ILE A 65 -9.09 0.23 2.98
N SER A 66 -10.23 0.83 3.32
CA SER A 66 -11.51 0.45 2.75
C SER A 66 -12.03 1.53 1.81
N ARG A 67 -12.71 1.08 0.75
CA ARG A 67 -13.25 1.95 -0.28
C ARG A 67 -14.41 1.34 -1.04
N ALA A 68 -15.31 2.18 -1.52
CA ALA A 68 -16.35 1.77 -2.44
C ALA A 68 -15.77 1.52 -3.85
N LYS A 69 -16.29 0.51 -4.53
CA LYS A 69 -15.99 0.18 -5.92
C LYS A 69 -17.31 0.05 -6.70
N THR A 70 -17.53 0.96 -7.64
CA THR A 70 -18.73 0.95 -8.48
C THR A 70 -18.63 -0.18 -9.51
N GLY A 71 -19.65 -1.01 -9.57
CA GLY A 71 -19.78 -2.07 -10.57
C GLY A 71 -20.44 -1.61 -11.87
N GLY A 72 -20.95 -2.59 -12.64
CA GLY A 72 -21.59 -2.36 -13.91
C GLY A 72 -20.59 -2.05 -15.04
N ILE A 73 -21.12 -1.78 -16.24
CA ILE A 73 -20.30 -1.48 -17.43
C ILE A 73 -19.50 -0.18 -17.23
N LYS A 74 -20.10 0.83 -16.59
CA LYS A 74 -19.47 2.12 -16.32
C LYS A 74 -18.31 2.02 -15.31
N GLY A 75 -18.41 1.12 -14.32
CA GLY A 75 -17.33 0.84 -13.36
C GLY A 75 -16.16 0.10 -14.01
N GLY A 76 -16.43 -0.79 -14.94
CA GLY A 76 -15.40 -1.52 -15.69
C GLY A 76 -14.53 -0.64 -16.59
N VAL A 77 -15.05 0.50 -17.03
CA VAL A 77 -14.31 1.50 -17.84
C VAL A 77 -13.68 2.61 -16.98
N GLY A 78 -13.87 2.58 -15.64
CA GLY A 78 -13.27 3.57 -14.73
C GLY A 78 -13.86 4.98 -14.80
N VAL A 79 -15.02 5.15 -15.45
CA VAL A 79 -15.66 6.46 -15.68
C VAL A 79 -16.63 6.84 -14.55
N ALA A 80 -17.11 5.86 -13.76
CA ALA A 80 -18.20 6.07 -12.80
C ALA A 80 -17.76 6.06 -11.33
N GLU A 81 -16.48 6.00 -11.03
CA GLU A 81 -16.00 5.82 -9.67
C GLU A 81 -15.75 7.16 -9.00
N ASP A 82 -16.69 7.64 -8.18
CA ASP A 82 -16.42 8.68 -7.20
C ASP A 82 -15.74 8.05 -5.97
N THR A 83 -14.49 7.67 -6.13
CA THR A 83 -13.69 6.95 -5.15
C THR A 83 -12.90 7.87 -4.23
N SER A 84 -13.34 9.09 -4.07
CA SER A 84 -12.70 10.06 -3.18
C SER A 84 -12.86 9.68 -1.69
N ASP A 85 -13.79 8.75 -1.35
CA ASP A 85 -14.01 8.30 0.00
C ASP A 85 -13.24 6.99 0.26
N ALA A 86 -12.16 7.10 1.01
CA ALA A 86 -11.43 5.98 1.56
C ALA A 86 -11.27 6.15 3.07
N SER A 87 -11.42 5.07 3.81
CA SER A 87 -11.16 5.02 5.25
C SER A 87 -9.91 4.19 5.51
N ILE A 88 -9.05 4.66 6.42
CA ILE A 88 -7.81 3.98 6.78
C ILE A 88 -7.81 3.61 8.26
N ALA A 89 -7.30 2.41 8.58
CA ALA A 89 -7.02 1.95 9.92
C ALA A 89 -5.66 1.27 9.96
N CYS A 90 -4.74 1.80 10.77
CA CYS A 90 -3.42 1.21 11.01
C CYS A 90 -3.30 0.80 12.48
N ARG A 91 -2.60 -0.32 12.74
CA ARG A 91 -2.39 -0.84 14.10
C ARG A 91 -0.97 -1.37 14.23
N GLN A 92 -0.43 -1.23 15.44
CA GLN A 92 0.75 -1.97 15.83
C GLN A 92 0.37 -3.46 15.99
N ILE A 93 1.10 -4.34 15.32
CA ILE A 93 0.88 -5.79 15.33
C ILE A 93 2.11 -6.57 15.78
N GLY A 94 3.20 -5.88 16.08
CA GLY A 94 4.46 -6.44 16.53
C GLY A 94 5.37 -5.37 17.11
N PRO A 95 6.61 -5.71 17.47
CA PRO A 95 7.61 -4.72 17.83
C PRO A 95 7.87 -3.79 16.64
N ILE A 96 7.78 -2.49 16.86
CA ILE A 96 8.04 -1.50 15.80
C ILE A 96 9.54 -1.39 15.59
N GLN A 97 9.97 -1.56 14.33
CA GLN A 97 11.34 -1.33 13.89
C GLN A 97 11.35 -0.36 12.70
N PHE A 98 12.24 0.61 12.78
CA PHE A 98 12.43 1.58 11.70
C PHE A 98 13.51 1.09 10.74
N VAL A 99 13.16 0.95 9.46
CA VAL A 99 14.05 0.50 8.41
C VAL A 99 14.51 1.69 7.58
N GLY A 100 15.71 2.17 7.87
CA GLY A 100 16.29 3.33 7.20
C GLY A 100 15.76 4.69 7.69
N GLU A 101 16.02 5.74 6.91
CA GLU A 101 15.61 7.10 7.22
C GLU A 101 14.14 7.32 6.92
N LEU A 102 13.40 7.84 7.89
CA LEU A 102 12.00 8.23 7.72
C LEU A 102 11.90 9.68 7.23
N LYS A 103 11.19 9.86 6.14
CA LYS A 103 10.82 11.20 5.63
C LYS A 103 9.35 11.46 5.93
N ASP A 104 9.05 12.64 6.47
CA ASP A 104 7.68 13.07 6.68
C ASP A 104 7.00 13.34 5.32
N GLY A 105 5.74 12.90 5.17
CA GLY A 105 5.01 12.98 3.91
C GLY A 105 5.42 11.94 2.87
N GLU A 106 6.21 10.92 3.24
CA GLU A 106 6.57 9.84 2.34
C GLU A 106 5.35 8.98 1.99
N VAL A 107 5.17 8.72 0.67
CA VAL A 107 4.09 7.87 0.19
C VAL A 107 4.41 6.41 0.51
N VAL A 108 3.55 5.78 1.31
CA VAL A 108 3.67 4.37 1.73
C VAL A 108 2.70 3.45 0.99
N PHE A 109 1.66 4.03 0.42
CA PHE A 109 0.70 3.32 -0.43
C PHE A 109 0.24 4.25 -1.55
N ASP A 110 0.20 3.73 -2.79
CA ASP A 110 -0.31 4.43 -3.97
C ASP A 110 -1.09 3.45 -4.83
N GLU A 111 -2.31 3.82 -5.21
CA GLU A 111 -3.14 3.06 -6.12
C GLU A 111 -3.78 3.97 -7.17
N ARG A 112 -3.49 3.68 -8.43
CA ARG A 112 -4.11 4.36 -9.57
C ARG A 112 -5.55 3.86 -9.74
N ARG A 113 -6.51 4.79 -9.70
CA ARG A 113 -7.94 4.50 -9.62
C ARG A 113 -8.70 4.60 -10.92
N SER A 114 -8.24 5.38 -11.86
CA SER A 114 -8.92 5.55 -13.14
C SER A 114 -7.94 5.84 -14.26
N LEU A 115 -8.40 5.65 -15.50
CA LEU A 115 -7.68 6.08 -16.71
C LEU A 115 -7.52 7.61 -16.76
N LEU A 116 -8.29 8.37 -15.95
CA LEU A 116 -8.35 9.82 -15.91
C LEU A 116 -7.73 10.41 -14.61
N PHE A 117 -6.55 9.93 -14.20
CA PHE A 117 -5.68 10.62 -13.23
C PHE A 117 -6.17 10.71 -11.76
N LYS A 118 -6.94 9.75 -11.28
CA LYS A 118 -7.25 9.68 -9.83
C LYS A 118 -6.31 8.70 -9.15
N HIS A 119 -5.53 9.19 -8.17
CA HIS A 119 -4.69 8.37 -7.31
C HIS A 119 -5.24 8.40 -5.89
N LEU A 120 -5.30 7.24 -5.26
CA LEU A 120 -5.48 7.12 -3.83
C LEU A 120 -4.12 6.89 -3.22
N GLN A 121 -3.69 7.81 -2.36
CA GLN A 121 -2.38 7.76 -1.72
C GLN A 121 -2.53 7.70 -0.21
N VAL A 122 -1.57 7.06 0.43
CA VAL A 122 -1.35 7.16 1.87
C VAL A 122 0.06 7.68 2.10
N VAL A 123 0.15 8.76 2.85
CA VAL A 123 1.41 9.33 3.30
C VAL A 123 1.59 9.11 4.79
N ARG A 124 2.85 8.99 5.20
CA ARG A 124 3.25 8.81 6.59
C ARG A 124 3.96 10.05 7.11
N PHE A 125 3.66 10.40 8.37
CA PHE A 125 4.39 11.34 9.20
C PHE A 125 4.80 10.67 10.51
N PHE A 126 5.84 11.15 11.15
CA PHE A 126 6.23 10.72 12.49
C PHE A 126 6.19 11.89 13.46
N ASP A 127 5.14 11.96 14.27
CA ASP A 127 5.07 12.91 15.40
C ASP A 127 6.05 12.46 16.49
N ARG A 128 7.28 12.97 16.40
CA ARG A 128 8.34 12.63 17.34
C ARG A 128 8.04 13.09 18.76
N GLN A 129 7.29 14.19 18.90
CA GLN A 129 6.95 14.73 20.21
C GLN A 129 6.01 13.81 21.00
N ARG A 130 5.09 13.16 20.28
CA ARG A 130 4.09 12.24 20.87
C ARG A 130 4.44 10.78 20.69
N ASN A 131 5.53 10.48 19.99
CA ASN A 131 5.96 9.14 19.62
C ASN A 131 4.85 8.36 18.89
N VAL A 132 4.25 8.99 17.87
CA VAL A 132 3.09 8.46 17.13
C VAL A 132 3.36 8.52 15.63
N LEU A 133 3.13 7.40 14.95
CA LEU A 133 3.05 7.35 13.49
C LEU A 133 1.67 7.83 13.05
N VAL A 134 1.64 8.68 12.05
CA VAL A 134 0.41 9.27 11.50
C VAL A 134 0.32 8.91 10.03
N TYR A 135 -0.75 8.23 9.64
CA TYR A 135 -1.04 7.86 8.25
C TYR A 135 -2.24 8.65 7.76
N VAL A 136 -2.08 9.34 6.64
CA VAL A 136 -3.15 10.13 6.01
C VAL A 136 -3.42 9.57 4.63
N SER A 137 -4.64 9.07 4.42
CA SER A 137 -5.11 8.72 3.09
C SER A 137 -5.80 9.92 2.45
N TYR A 138 -5.52 10.16 1.20
CA TYR A 138 -6.18 11.19 0.41
C TYR A 138 -6.23 10.79 -1.07
N SER A 139 -7.14 11.42 -1.80
CA SER A 139 -7.27 11.21 -3.24
C SER A 139 -6.95 12.49 -3.97
N ASP A 140 -6.04 12.41 -4.94
CA ASP A 140 -5.76 13.53 -5.85
C ASP A 140 -6.99 13.82 -6.69
N ARG A 141 -7.44 15.07 -6.67
CA ARG A 141 -8.57 15.53 -7.43
C ARG A 141 -8.12 16.52 -8.48
N VAL A 142 -8.45 16.23 -9.73
CA VAL A 142 -8.20 17.15 -10.86
C VAL A 142 -9.31 18.22 -10.98
N ILE A 143 -10.42 18.08 -10.23
CA ILE A 143 -11.60 18.95 -10.29
C ILE A 143 -11.71 19.75 -8.99
N GLU A 144 -12.26 20.98 -9.07
CA GLU A 144 -12.44 21.89 -7.94
C GLU A 144 -13.07 21.24 -6.70
N GLY A 145 -12.52 21.55 -5.54
CA GLY A 145 -12.97 21.10 -4.23
C GLY A 145 -11.83 20.59 -3.34
N SER A 146 -12.09 20.49 -2.03
CA SER A 146 -11.13 19.97 -1.07
C SER A 146 -10.98 18.44 -1.24
N PRO A 147 -9.73 17.90 -1.21
CA PRO A 147 -9.52 16.47 -1.27
C PRO A 147 -10.12 15.80 -0.02
N LYS A 148 -10.90 14.74 -0.24
CA LYS A 148 -11.37 13.90 0.84
C LYS A 148 -10.19 13.14 1.43
N ASN A 149 -10.13 13.08 2.75
CA ASN A 149 -9.04 12.44 3.46
C ASN A 149 -9.54 11.69 4.69
N SER A 150 -8.74 10.76 5.16
CA SER A 150 -8.91 10.13 6.46
C SER A 150 -7.55 9.90 7.12
N ILE A 151 -7.55 9.78 8.44
CA ILE A 151 -6.35 9.69 9.25
C ILE A 151 -6.40 8.47 10.16
N SER A 152 -5.24 7.82 10.33
CA SER A 152 -5.04 6.80 11.34
C SER A 152 -3.73 7.06 12.07
N THR A 153 -3.72 6.84 13.39
CA THR A 153 -2.54 7.03 14.23
C THR A 153 -2.16 5.73 14.93
N VAL A 154 -0.85 5.48 15.02
CA VAL A 154 -0.29 4.30 15.67
C VAL A 154 0.76 4.76 16.69
N PRO A 155 0.45 4.70 18.01
CA PRO A 155 1.45 4.94 19.03
C PRO A 155 2.58 3.91 18.94
N VAL A 156 3.82 4.36 19.03
CA VAL A 156 4.99 3.48 19.11
C VAL A 156 5.13 2.99 20.55
N MET A 157 4.57 1.81 20.82
CA MET A 157 4.52 1.23 22.16
C MET A 157 5.49 0.05 22.29
N PRO A 158 6.03 -0.21 23.51
CA PRO A 158 6.72 -1.46 23.79
C PRO A 158 5.81 -2.65 23.48
N TRP A 159 6.36 -3.63 22.77
CA TRP A 159 5.62 -4.85 22.45
C TRP A 159 5.95 -5.94 23.47
N PRO A 160 4.95 -6.62 24.07
CA PRO A 160 5.22 -7.72 25.00
C PRO A 160 6.05 -8.80 24.32
N LYS A 161 7.11 -9.26 24.97
CA LYS A 161 7.81 -10.47 24.52
C LYS A 161 6.90 -11.66 24.79
N PRO A 162 6.83 -12.63 23.84
CA PRO A 162 6.13 -13.88 24.07
C PRO A 162 6.70 -14.69 25.22
#